data_69d1adc22c9d21728a8992a4bed72a1c
#
_entry.id   69d1adc22c9d21728a8992a4bed72a1c
#
_cell.length_a   1.000
_cell.length_b   1.000
_cell.length_c   1.000
_cell.angle_alpha   90.00
_cell.angle_beta   90.00
_cell.angle_gamma   90.00
#
_symmetry.space_group_name_H-M   'P 1'
#
loop_
_entity.id
_entity.type
_entity.pdbx_description
1 polymer ?
#
loop_
_entity_poly.entity_id
_entity_poly.type
_entity_poly.pdbx_seq_one_letter_code
_entity_poly.pdbx_strand_id
1 'polypeptide(L)'
;MRPPLIACLVLLLLSAAAAPPAGGICVPRKPGAAGKVGPLPSPANLTPPQSKPTPPKAMPVAPGGDIVKALCAKTDYPDVCLAAIGKQPPPAGKKLDGPGVLRLAMGAVRAKAAEAKKAANALIADPKTPKLAVGPLRDCAESYDDIPYSLDHAEKAIAAVDKDTTGTMLDTCRTDVDTCDQGFEDREELPRLMSKQDAELAKLASNCLAIAQAVGLHPGQS
;
A
#
# COMPACT_ATOMS: atom_id res chain seq x y z
N MET A 1 -52.89 -25.99 19.33
CA MET A 1 -51.93 -26.77 20.10
C MET A 1 -50.53 -26.17 19.81
N ARG A 2 -49.93 -25.52 20.79
CA ARG A 2 -48.58 -24.90 20.65
C ARG A 2 -47.55 -25.90 21.17
N PRO A 3 -46.45 -26.22 20.45
CA PRO A 3 -45.42 -27.09 20.99
C PRO A 3 -44.61 -26.34 22.06
N PRO A 4 -44.08 -27.03 23.09
CA PRO A 4 -43.50 -26.41 24.26
C PRO A 4 -42.11 -25.88 23.97
N LEU A 5 -41.86 -24.64 24.39
CA LEU A 5 -40.62 -23.87 24.35
C LEU A 5 -39.42 -24.53 25.07
N ILE A 6 -39.58 -25.65 25.70
CA ILE A 6 -38.57 -26.35 26.49
C ILE A 6 -37.61 -27.19 25.61
N ALA A 7 -38.00 -27.58 24.39
CA ALA A 7 -37.16 -28.39 23.51
C ALA A 7 -36.02 -27.59 22.85
N CYS A 8 -36.10 -26.25 22.72
CA CYS A 8 -35.04 -25.42 22.10
C CYS A 8 -33.93 -25.06 23.08
N LEU A 9 -34.13 -25.15 24.41
CA LEU A 9 -33.11 -24.77 25.38
C LEU A 9 -32.09 -25.88 25.67
N VAL A 10 -32.39 -27.12 25.38
CA VAL A 10 -31.47 -28.26 25.63
C VAL A 10 -30.48 -28.48 24.49
N LEU A 11 -30.74 -27.97 23.29
CA LEU A 11 -29.83 -28.10 22.12
C LEU A 11 -28.72 -27.02 22.06
N LEU A 12 -28.80 -25.98 22.88
CA LEU A 12 -27.81 -24.90 22.93
C LEU A 12 -26.66 -25.10 23.95
N LEU A 13 -26.69 -26.17 24.73
CA LEU A 13 -25.72 -26.42 25.80
C LEU A 13 -24.68 -27.52 25.50
N LEU A 14 -24.67 -28.10 24.30
CA LEU A 14 -23.78 -29.22 23.94
C LEU A 14 -22.77 -28.93 22.84
N SER A 15 -22.49 -27.64 22.53
CA SER A 15 -21.45 -27.27 21.52
C SER A 15 -20.24 -26.54 22.15
N ALA A 16 -19.78 -26.99 23.32
CA ALA A 16 -18.44 -26.63 23.79
C ALA A 16 -17.42 -27.59 23.15
N ALA A 17 -17.18 -27.45 21.86
CA ALA A 17 -16.05 -28.11 21.19
C ALA A 17 -14.78 -27.36 21.56
N ALA A 18 -13.91 -28.04 22.34
CA ALA A 18 -12.59 -27.58 22.71
C ALA A 18 -11.77 -27.26 21.46
N ALA A 19 -11.35 -26.00 21.30
CA ALA A 19 -10.34 -25.65 20.32
C ALA A 19 -8.98 -26.19 20.79
N PRO A 20 -8.21 -26.87 19.91
CA PRO A 20 -6.85 -27.29 20.28
C PRO A 20 -5.95 -26.04 20.43
N PRO A 21 -5.00 -26.03 21.39
CA PRO A 21 -4.04 -24.95 21.51
C PRO A 21 -3.14 -24.95 20.27
N ALA A 22 -3.07 -23.82 19.58
CA ALA A 22 -2.09 -23.57 18.54
C ALA A 22 -0.70 -23.43 19.18
N GLY A 23 -0.02 -24.54 19.35
CA GLY A 23 1.36 -24.59 19.77
C GLY A 23 2.27 -24.19 18.60
N GLY A 24 2.65 -22.93 18.52
CA GLY A 24 3.71 -22.46 17.63
C GLY A 24 5.05 -23.07 18.07
N ILE A 25 5.55 -24.05 17.32
CA ILE A 25 6.89 -24.63 17.54
C ILE A 25 7.91 -23.71 16.88
N CYS A 26 8.56 -22.86 17.67
CA CYS A 26 9.78 -22.18 17.24
C CYS A 26 10.91 -23.21 17.11
N VAL A 27 11.27 -23.61 15.90
CA VAL A 27 12.43 -24.46 15.63
C VAL A 27 13.69 -23.58 15.64
N PRO A 28 14.68 -23.84 16.53
CA PRO A 28 15.93 -23.08 16.51
C PRO A 28 16.72 -23.40 15.24
N ARG A 29 17.06 -22.36 14.47
CA ARG A 29 17.92 -22.45 13.28
C ARG A 29 19.35 -22.74 13.73
N LYS A 30 19.92 -23.90 13.36
CA LYS A 30 21.34 -24.23 13.57
C LYS A 30 22.22 -23.18 12.89
N PRO A 31 23.30 -22.67 13.55
CA PRO A 31 24.26 -21.80 12.88
C PRO A 31 25.03 -22.60 11.83
N GLY A 32 24.88 -22.23 10.57
CA GLY A 32 25.64 -22.80 9.46
C GLY A 32 27.10 -22.38 9.52
N ALA A 33 28.00 -23.33 9.24
CA ALA A 33 29.43 -23.19 9.23
C ALA A 33 29.92 -22.02 8.35
N ALA A 34 30.82 -21.21 8.91
CA ALA A 34 31.51 -20.13 8.21
C ALA A 34 32.43 -20.70 7.11
N GLY A 35 32.01 -20.55 5.86
CA GLY A 35 32.88 -20.76 4.70
C GLY A 35 33.86 -19.59 4.56
N LYS A 36 35.14 -19.86 4.54
CA LYS A 36 36.22 -18.92 4.29
C LYS A 36 36.05 -18.34 2.86
N VAL A 37 35.74 -17.05 2.77
CA VAL A 37 35.76 -16.32 1.52
C VAL A 37 37.18 -15.76 1.32
N GLY A 38 37.86 -16.20 0.28
CA GLY A 38 39.13 -15.65 -0.15
C GLY A 38 38.98 -14.25 -0.76
N PRO A 39 40.08 -13.46 -0.83
CA PRO A 39 39.99 -12.07 -1.29
C PRO A 39 39.63 -11.98 -2.78
N LEU A 40 38.61 -11.19 -3.11
CA LEU A 40 38.26 -10.82 -4.47
C LEU A 40 39.27 -9.82 -5.02
N PRO A 41 39.66 -9.94 -6.32
CA PRO A 41 40.48 -8.93 -6.97
C PRO A 41 39.71 -7.63 -7.19
N SER A 42 40.38 -6.49 -6.92
CA SER A 42 39.85 -5.15 -7.18
C SER A 42 39.49 -4.93 -8.65
N PRO A 43 38.32 -4.40 -8.96
CA PRO A 43 38.02 -3.98 -10.33
C PRO A 43 38.74 -2.66 -10.66
N ALA A 44 39.46 -2.69 -11.78
CA ALA A 44 40.08 -1.53 -12.37
C ALA A 44 39.07 -0.43 -12.71
N ASN A 45 39.51 0.78 -12.44
CA ASN A 45 38.88 2.06 -12.63
C ASN A 45 38.38 2.25 -14.09
N LEU A 46 37.06 2.10 -14.33
CA LEU A 46 36.40 2.55 -15.55
C LEU A 46 35.45 3.67 -15.18
N THR A 47 35.92 4.91 -15.30
CA THR A 47 35.09 6.12 -15.19
C THR A 47 34.25 6.26 -16.47
N PRO A 48 32.89 6.19 -16.39
CA PRO A 48 32.04 6.56 -17.52
C PRO A 48 32.07 8.08 -17.72
N PRO A 49 31.96 8.61 -18.93
CA PRO A 49 31.89 10.04 -19.17
C PRO A 49 30.65 10.65 -18.52
N GLN A 50 30.85 11.56 -17.58
CA GLN A 50 29.80 12.37 -16.97
C GLN A 50 29.22 13.32 -18.00
N SER A 51 28.03 12.98 -18.53
CA SER A 51 27.16 13.96 -19.19
C SER A 51 26.62 14.92 -18.11
N LYS A 52 26.98 16.20 -18.22
CA LYS A 52 26.45 17.29 -17.39
C LYS A 52 24.92 17.24 -17.36
N PRO A 53 24.26 17.20 -16.18
CA PRO A 53 22.80 17.29 -16.12
C PRO A 53 22.38 18.69 -16.58
N THR A 54 21.56 18.76 -17.60
CA THR A 54 20.85 19.98 -17.98
C THR A 54 19.88 20.33 -16.84
N PRO A 55 19.88 21.54 -16.28
CA PRO A 55 18.94 21.90 -15.21
C PRO A 55 17.50 21.75 -15.73
N PRO A 56 16.60 21.14 -14.93
CA PRO A 56 15.18 21.02 -15.30
C PRO A 56 14.58 22.42 -15.48
N LYS A 57 13.92 22.64 -16.62
CA LYS A 57 13.18 23.86 -16.89
C LYS A 57 12.15 24.07 -15.77
N ALA A 58 12.28 25.15 -15.01
CA ALA A 58 11.39 25.48 -13.90
C ALA A 58 9.95 25.56 -14.41
N MET A 59 9.12 24.62 -13.99
CA MET A 59 7.67 24.68 -14.21
C MET A 59 7.08 25.77 -13.30
N PRO A 60 6.01 26.48 -13.73
CA PRO A 60 5.34 27.46 -12.89
C PRO A 60 4.91 26.84 -11.57
N VAL A 61 5.37 27.38 -10.45
CA VAL A 61 4.99 26.92 -9.11
C VAL A 61 3.54 27.33 -8.87
N ALA A 62 2.63 26.34 -8.83
CA ALA A 62 1.23 26.58 -8.44
C ALA A 62 1.16 27.11 -6.98
N PRO A 63 0.14 27.91 -6.61
CA PRO A 63 -0.06 28.36 -5.24
C PRO A 63 -0.08 27.18 -4.27
N GLY A 64 0.85 27.14 -3.30
CA GLY A 64 1.03 26.00 -2.39
C GLY A 64 2.19 25.06 -2.73
N GLY A 65 2.94 25.31 -3.80
CA GLY A 65 4.06 24.47 -4.23
C GLY A 65 5.16 24.28 -3.19
N ASP A 66 5.36 25.25 -2.31
CA ASP A 66 6.41 25.17 -1.27
C ASP A 66 6.05 24.16 -0.17
N ILE A 67 4.79 24.11 0.28
CA ILE A 67 4.35 23.13 1.28
C ILE A 67 4.34 21.71 0.69
N VAL A 68 3.97 21.53 -0.58
CA VAL A 68 4.05 20.24 -1.26
C VAL A 68 5.48 19.75 -1.34
N LYS A 69 6.42 20.60 -1.77
CA LYS A 69 7.84 20.27 -1.81
C LYS A 69 8.39 19.90 -0.43
N ALA A 70 8.05 20.69 0.60
CA ALA A 70 8.52 20.47 1.96
C ALA A 70 7.99 19.15 2.56
N LEU A 71 6.77 18.75 2.27
CA LEU A 71 6.18 17.50 2.74
C LEU A 71 6.64 16.30 1.91
N CYS A 72 6.71 16.41 0.58
CA CYS A 72 7.24 15.34 -0.27
C CYS A 72 8.71 15.04 0.03
N ALA A 73 9.51 16.03 0.41
CA ALA A 73 10.91 15.83 0.80
C ALA A 73 11.06 14.97 2.07
N LYS A 74 9.99 14.75 2.85
CA LYS A 74 9.97 13.91 4.04
C LYS A 74 9.45 12.49 3.77
N THR A 75 9.12 12.17 2.53
CA THR A 75 8.61 10.86 2.14
C THR A 75 9.73 9.98 1.60
N ASP A 76 9.49 8.65 1.56
CA ASP A 76 10.46 7.69 1.04
C ASP A 76 10.64 7.81 -0.48
N TYR A 77 9.65 8.35 -1.18
CA TYR A 77 9.64 8.51 -2.64
C TYR A 77 9.29 9.96 -3.05
N PRO A 78 10.19 10.94 -2.81
CA PRO A 78 9.90 12.36 -3.03
C PRO A 78 9.48 12.71 -4.46
N ASP A 79 10.16 12.15 -5.46
CA ASP A 79 9.85 12.42 -6.87
C ASP A 79 8.48 11.86 -7.27
N VAL A 80 8.12 10.66 -6.76
CA VAL A 80 6.81 10.05 -6.97
C VAL A 80 5.73 10.90 -6.31
N CYS A 81 5.98 11.39 -5.09
CA CYS A 81 5.09 12.28 -4.36
C CYS A 81 4.80 13.55 -5.15
N LEU A 82 5.84 14.26 -5.60
CA LEU A 82 5.71 15.49 -6.38
C LEU A 82 4.96 15.27 -7.70
N ALA A 83 5.31 14.22 -8.43
CA ALA A 83 4.67 13.89 -9.71
C ALA A 83 3.20 13.50 -9.55
N ALA A 84 2.86 12.79 -8.48
CA ALA A 84 1.50 12.31 -8.21
C ALA A 84 0.59 13.45 -7.77
N ILE A 85 1.03 14.28 -6.81
CA ILE A 85 0.27 15.44 -6.31
C ILE A 85 0.10 16.48 -7.42
N GLY A 86 1.12 16.70 -8.26
CA GLY A 86 1.03 17.65 -9.38
C GLY A 86 -0.02 17.31 -10.43
N LYS A 87 -0.50 16.07 -10.47
CA LYS A 87 -1.61 15.62 -11.36
C LYS A 87 -2.98 15.78 -10.74
N GLN A 88 -3.07 16.05 -9.42
CA GLN A 88 -4.34 16.20 -8.74
C GLN A 88 -4.91 17.60 -8.96
N PRO A 89 -6.24 17.75 -9.07
CA PRO A 89 -6.88 19.06 -9.15
C PRO A 89 -6.58 19.85 -7.87
N PRO A 90 -6.19 21.13 -7.97
CA PRO A 90 -5.96 21.94 -6.78
C PRO A 90 -7.28 22.10 -6.00
N PRO A 91 -7.22 22.18 -4.65
CA PRO A 91 -8.39 22.39 -3.84
C PRO A 91 -9.01 23.75 -4.17
N ALA A 92 -10.33 23.78 -4.40
CA ALA A 92 -11.03 24.98 -4.79
C ALA A 92 -10.97 26.06 -3.68
N GLY A 93 -10.40 27.22 -3.99
CA GLY A 93 -10.56 28.44 -3.20
C GLY A 93 -9.89 28.50 -1.83
N LYS A 94 -9.12 27.48 -1.42
CA LYS A 94 -8.41 27.43 -0.13
C LYS A 94 -6.89 27.38 -0.31
N LYS A 95 -6.14 28.06 0.58
CA LYS A 95 -4.70 27.88 0.67
C LYS A 95 -4.41 26.43 1.07
N LEU A 96 -3.52 25.79 0.35
CA LEU A 96 -3.14 24.40 0.62
C LEU A 96 -2.39 24.33 1.96
N ASP A 97 -2.88 23.51 2.87
CA ASP A 97 -2.29 23.18 4.17
C ASP A 97 -1.78 21.73 4.22
N GLY A 98 -1.19 21.31 5.33
CA GLY A 98 -0.67 19.96 5.49
C GLY A 98 -1.71 18.86 5.26
N PRO A 99 -2.87 18.88 5.93
CA PRO A 99 -3.97 17.95 5.65
C PRO A 99 -4.45 18.01 4.20
N GLY A 100 -4.43 19.17 3.57
CA GLY A 100 -4.76 19.33 2.15
C GLY A 100 -3.78 18.62 1.23
N VAL A 101 -2.47 18.67 1.53
CA VAL A 101 -1.45 17.89 0.79
C VAL A 101 -1.68 16.39 0.95
N LEU A 102 -2.00 15.92 2.18
CA LEU A 102 -2.35 14.51 2.42
C LEU A 102 -3.54 14.08 1.57
N ARG A 103 -4.60 14.89 1.49
CA ARG A 103 -5.77 14.62 0.65
C ARG A 103 -5.42 14.51 -0.83
N LEU A 104 -4.52 15.34 -1.33
CA LEU A 104 -4.04 15.24 -2.72
C LEU A 104 -3.26 13.93 -2.94
N ALA A 105 -2.42 13.53 -1.98
CA ALA A 105 -1.71 12.25 -2.05
C ALA A 105 -2.68 11.06 -2.03
N MET A 106 -3.69 11.07 -1.16
CA MET A 106 -4.77 10.07 -1.11
C MET A 106 -5.56 10.02 -2.42
N GLY A 107 -5.81 11.17 -3.04
CA GLY A 107 -6.43 11.26 -4.38
C GLY A 107 -5.60 10.55 -5.45
N ALA A 108 -4.28 10.67 -5.39
CA ALA A 108 -3.37 9.97 -6.31
C ALA A 108 -3.40 8.43 -6.09
N VAL A 109 -3.45 7.97 -4.83
CA VAL A 109 -3.63 6.53 -4.50
C VAL A 109 -4.94 6.02 -5.07
N ARG A 110 -6.04 6.73 -4.84
CA ARG A 110 -7.39 6.37 -5.35
C ARG A 110 -7.41 6.23 -6.87
N ALA A 111 -6.85 7.20 -7.58
CA ALA A 111 -6.76 7.16 -9.05
C ALA A 111 -5.93 5.95 -9.52
N LYS A 112 -4.81 5.69 -8.86
CA LYS A 112 -3.94 4.57 -9.22
C LYS A 112 -4.55 3.20 -8.91
N ALA A 113 -5.27 3.06 -7.80
CA ALA A 113 -6.01 1.85 -7.46
C ALA A 113 -7.08 1.52 -8.52
N ALA A 114 -7.81 2.54 -9.01
CA ALA A 114 -8.77 2.36 -10.09
C ALA A 114 -8.10 1.90 -11.40
N GLU A 115 -6.92 2.43 -11.74
CA GLU A 115 -6.12 1.98 -12.89
C GLU A 115 -5.65 0.53 -12.71
N ALA A 116 -5.16 0.17 -11.51
CA ALA A 116 -4.69 -1.17 -11.20
C ALA A 116 -5.83 -2.19 -11.25
N LYS A 117 -6.99 -1.89 -10.67
CA LYS A 117 -8.21 -2.73 -10.77
C LYS A 117 -8.61 -2.96 -12.21
N LYS A 118 -8.61 -1.89 -13.04
CA LYS A 118 -8.92 -2.02 -14.47
C LYS A 118 -7.93 -2.93 -15.19
N ALA A 119 -6.63 -2.83 -14.86
CA ALA A 119 -5.60 -3.69 -15.44
C ALA A 119 -5.78 -5.15 -15.02
N ALA A 120 -6.06 -5.43 -13.76
CA ALA A 120 -6.35 -6.78 -13.26
C ALA A 120 -7.56 -7.39 -13.98
N ASN A 121 -8.66 -6.64 -14.11
CA ASN A 121 -9.86 -7.10 -14.83
C ASN A 121 -9.60 -7.35 -16.33
N ALA A 122 -8.75 -6.55 -16.96
CA ALA A 122 -8.36 -6.77 -18.36
C ALA A 122 -7.57 -8.08 -18.51
N LEU A 123 -6.66 -8.37 -17.57
CA LEU A 123 -5.93 -9.65 -17.55
C LEU A 123 -6.85 -10.84 -17.31
N ILE A 124 -7.83 -10.72 -16.39
CA ILE A 124 -8.83 -11.77 -16.14
C ILE A 124 -9.62 -12.10 -17.42
N ALA A 125 -9.93 -11.09 -18.21
CA ALA A 125 -10.69 -11.24 -19.44
C ALA A 125 -9.86 -11.72 -20.65
N ASP A 126 -8.53 -11.66 -20.59
CA ASP A 126 -7.64 -12.08 -21.68
C ASP A 126 -7.55 -13.62 -21.72
N PRO A 127 -7.95 -14.27 -22.83
CA PRO A 127 -7.86 -15.72 -22.99
C PRO A 127 -6.42 -16.26 -22.97
N LYS A 128 -5.41 -15.39 -23.10
CA LYS A 128 -3.98 -15.74 -23.00
C LYS A 128 -3.49 -15.80 -21.55
N THR A 129 -4.23 -15.25 -20.61
CA THR A 129 -3.87 -15.29 -19.20
C THR A 129 -3.91 -16.75 -18.69
N PRO A 130 -2.84 -17.23 -18.01
CA PRO A 130 -2.84 -18.56 -17.43
C PRO A 130 -4.05 -18.76 -16.50
N LYS A 131 -4.77 -19.87 -16.65
CA LYS A 131 -5.96 -20.13 -15.83
C LYS A 131 -5.68 -20.10 -14.33
N LEU A 132 -4.50 -20.54 -13.91
CA LEU A 132 -4.06 -20.50 -12.51
C LEU A 132 -3.85 -19.07 -11.99
N ALA A 133 -3.58 -18.09 -12.85
CA ALA A 133 -3.41 -16.69 -12.47
C ALA A 133 -4.75 -15.94 -12.25
N VAL A 134 -5.86 -16.50 -12.72
CA VAL A 134 -7.19 -15.83 -12.64
C VAL A 134 -7.66 -15.65 -11.19
N GLY A 135 -7.37 -16.62 -10.31
CA GLY A 135 -7.65 -16.51 -8.88
C GLY A 135 -6.92 -15.31 -8.26
N PRO A 136 -5.57 -15.31 -8.23
CA PRO A 136 -4.79 -14.18 -7.74
C PRO A 136 -5.16 -12.82 -8.36
N LEU A 137 -5.47 -12.77 -9.66
CA LEU A 137 -5.92 -11.52 -10.29
C LEU A 137 -7.28 -11.02 -9.77
N ARG A 138 -8.19 -11.93 -9.39
CA ARG A 138 -9.46 -11.54 -8.75
C ARG A 138 -9.22 -11.00 -7.34
N ASP A 139 -8.35 -11.65 -6.57
CA ASP A 139 -7.96 -11.20 -5.24
C ASP A 139 -7.33 -9.79 -5.32
N CYS A 140 -6.47 -9.54 -6.31
CA CYS A 140 -5.93 -8.20 -6.61
C CYS A 140 -7.04 -7.18 -6.95
N ALA A 141 -7.97 -7.55 -7.82
CA ALA A 141 -9.05 -6.64 -8.21
C ALA A 141 -9.95 -6.27 -7.02
N GLU A 142 -10.18 -7.20 -6.09
CA GLU A 142 -10.91 -6.99 -4.84
C GLU A 142 -10.12 -6.09 -3.89
N SER A 143 -8.84 -6.38 -3.63
CA SER A 143 -7.96 -5.55 -2.78
C SER A 143 -7.89 -4.10 -3.28
N TYR A 144 -7.78 -3.88 -4.60
CA TYR A 144 -7.79 -2.52 -5.14
C TYR A 144 -9.15 -1.83 -5.01
N ASP A 145 -10.25 -2.60 -4.92
CA ASP A 145 -11.60 -2.06 -4.70
C ASP A 145 -11.83 -1.63 -3.25
N ASP A 146 -11.11 -2.20 -2.31
CA ASP A 146 -11.18 -1.87 -0.88
C ASP A 146 -10.42 -0.58 -0.54
N ILE A 147 -9.40 -0.21 -1.34
CA ILE A 147 -8.61 1.02 -1.13
C ILE A 147 -9.48 2.28 -1.01
N PRO A 148 -10.46 2.56 -1.90
CA PRO A 148 -11.36 3.69 -1.74
C PRO A 148 -12.10 3.74 -0.41
N TYR A 149 -12.52 2.58 0.13
CA TYR A 149 -13.18 2.50 1.43
C TYR A 149 -12.25 2.96 2.57
N SER A 150 -11.04 2.44 2.61
CA SER A 150 -10.02 2.82 3.59
C SER A 150 -9.69 4.32 3.52
N LEU A 151 -9.55 4.86 2.30
CA LEU A 151 -9.30 6.29 2.08
C LEU A 151 -10.49 7.17 2.48
N ASP A 152 -11.74 6.74 2.29
CA ASP A 152 -12.93 7.49 2.73
C ASP A 152 -13.03 7.56 4.26
N HIS A 153 -12.61 6.51 4.96
CA HIS A 153 -12.55 6.49 6.41
C HIS A 153 -11.39 7.36 6.93
N ALA A 154 -10.23 7.31 6.30
CA ALA A 154 -9.13 8.21 6.59
C ALA A 154 -9.55 9.69 6.41
N GLU A 155 -10.29 10.03 5.36
CA GLU A 155 -10.80 11.39 5.11
C GLU A 155 -11.70 11.90 6.25
N LYS A 156 -12.62 11.06 6.74
CA LYS A 156 -13.47 11.38 7.88
C LYS A 156 -12.66 11.58 9.16
N ALA A 157 -11.67 10.74 9.40
CA ALA A 157 -10.77 10.83 10.53
C ALA A 157 -9.91 12.10 10.48
N ILE A 158 -9.37 12.46 9.31
CA ILE A 158 -8.64 13.72 9.09
C ILE A 158 -9.53 14.93 9.42
N ALA A 159 -10.79 14.91 9.00
CA ALA A 159 -11.74 15.99 9.30
C ALA A 159 -12.04 16.10 10.81
N ALA A 160 -12.02 14.99 11.55
CA ALA A 160 -12.20 14.91 12.99
C ALA A 160 -10.89 15.13 13.78
N VAL A 161 -9.74 15.30 13.11
CA VAL A 161 -8.40 15.37 13.73
C VAL A 161 -8.08 14.09 14.55
N ASP A 162 -8.68 12.96 14.17
CA ASP A 162 -8.44 11.64 14.76
C ASP A 162 -7.23 10.99 14.07
N LYS A 163 -6.08 11.16 14.70
CA LYS A 163 -4.80 10.65 14.16
C LYS A 163 -4.69 9.13 14.20
N ASP A 164 -5.30 8.48 15.19
CA ASP A 164 -5.20 7.03 15.37
C ASP A 164 -6.02 6.31 14.28
N THR A 165 -7.25 6.77 14.04
CA THR A 165 -8.07 6.26 12.94
C THR A 165 -7.48 6.64 11.58
N THR A 166 -6.94 7.86 11.42
CA THR A 166 -6.28 8.25 10.17
C THR A 166 -5.12 7.31 9.84
N GLY A 167 -4.24 7.06 10.83
CA GLY A 167 -3.11 6.15 10.69
C GLY A 167 -3.58 4.75 10.32
N THR A 168 -4.49 4.17 11.11
CA THR A 168 -5.02 2.82 10.89
C THR A 168 -5.61 2.64 9.49
N MET A 169 -6.38 3.61 8.99
CA MET A 169 -6.99 3.51 7.66
C MET A 169 -5.97 3.64 6.52
N LEU A 170 -4.92 4.45 6.71
CA LEU A 170 -3.82 4.53 5.74
C LEU A 170 -2.94 3.27 5.76
N ASP A 171 -2.71 2.67 6.93
CA ASP A 171 -2.03 1.37 7.05
C ASP A 171 -2.84 0.25 6.41
N THR A 172 -4.17 0.24 6.59
CA THR A 172 -5.07 -0.70 5.90
C THR A 172 -4.94 -0.56 4.39
N CYS A 173 -5.00 0.66 3.87
CA CYS A 173 -4.79 0.92 2.44
C CYS A 173 -3.43 0.38 1.94
N ARG A 174 -2.38 0.47 2.73
CA ARG A 174 -1.06 -0.10 2.39
C ARG A 174 -1.10 -1.63 2.38
N THR A 175 -1.79 -2.24 3.35
CA THR A 175 -1.98 -3.69 3.44
C THR A 175 -2.77 -4.23 2.23
N ASP A 176 -3.81 -3.52 1.79
CA ASP A 176 -4.60 -3.90 0.61
C ASP A 176 -3.71 -4.00 -0.65
N VAL A 177 -2.74 -3.09 -0.81
CA VAL A 177 -1.76 -3.16 -1.91
C VAL A 177 -0.88 -4.40 -1.79
N ASP A 178 -0.34 -4.68 -0.60
CA ASP A 178 0.57 -5.82 -0.39
C ASP A 178 -0.15 -7.18 -0.57
N THR A 179 -1.45 -7.25 -0.30
CA THR A 179 -2.26 -8.47 -0.45
C THR A 179 -2.27 -8.99 -1.88
N CYS A 180 -2.29 -8.11 -2.90
CA CYS A 180 -2.21 -8.52 -4.29
C CYS A 180 -0.89 -9.23 -4.61
N ASP A 181 0.25 -8.65 -4.21
CA ASP A 181 1.57 -9.22 -4.50
C ASP A 181 1.74 -10.58 -3.81
N GLN A 182 1.28 -10.72 -2.55
CA GLN A 182 1.32 -11.97 -1.80
C GLN A 182 0.58 -13.11 -2.52
N GLY A 183 -0.58 -12.85 -3.12
CA GLY A 183 -1.33 -13.86 -3.86
C GLY A 183 -0.56 -14.50 -5.02
N PHE A 184 0.42 -13.78 -5.58
CA PHE A 184 1.34 -14.30 -6.59
C PHE A 184 2.62 -14.88 -5.98
N GLU A 185 3.11 -14.38 -4.83
CA GLU A 185 4.31 -14.90 -4.14
C GLU A 185 4.14 -16.34 -3.69
N ASP A 186 2.96 -16.71 -3.24
CA ASP A 186 2.63 -18.07 -2.80
C ASP A 186 2.59 -19.10 -3.96
N ARG A 187 2.79 -18.64 -5.21
CA ARG A 187 2.72 -19.45 -6.42
C ARG A 187 3.92 -19.18 -7.32
N GLU A 188 5.06 -19.74 -6.96
CA GLU A 188 6.34 -19.54 -7.65
C GLU A 188 6.27 -19.82 -9.17
N GLU A 189 5.34 -20.70 -9.60
CA GLU A 189 5.13 -21.04 -11.01
C GLU A 189 4.42 -19.94 -11.83
N LEU A 190 3.83 -18.92 -11.15
CA LEU A 190 3.11 -17.84 -11.84
C LEU A 190 3.96 -16.58 -12.00
N PRO A 191 3.93 -15.95 -13.17
CA PRO A 191 4.51 -14.63 -13.33
C PRO A 191 3.72 -13.60 -12.52
N ARG A 192 4.39 -12.67 -11.86
CA ARG A 192 3.78 -11.58 -11.08
C ARG A 192 3.20 -10.53 -12.02
N LEU A 193 1.97 -10.79 -12.48
CA LEU A 193 1.33 -10.00 -13.54
C LEU A 193 0.98 -8.57 -13.13
N MET A 194 0.87 -8.30 -11.82
CA MET A 194 0.51 -6.98 -11.28
C MET A 194 1.68 -6.22 -10.63
N SER A 195 2.89 -6.80 -10.60
CA SER A 195 4.06 -6.26 -9.88
C SER A 195 4.37 -4.79 -10.16
N LYS A 196 4.16 -4.32 -11.38
CA LYS A 196 4.37 -2.91 -11.75
C LYS A 196 3.34 -2.00 -11.07
N GLN A 197 2.06 -2.39 -11.12
CA GLN A 197 0.95 -1.64 -10.52
C GLN A 197 1.09 -1.61 -9.00
N ASP A 198 1.43 -2.75 -8.39
CA ASP A 198 1.66 -2.86 -6.95
C ASP A 198 2.83 -2.01 -6.49
N ALA A 199 3.98 -2.07 -7.18
CA ALA A 199 5.14 -1.25 -6.85
C ALA A 199 4.87 0.26 -6.94
N GLU A 200 4.04 0.70 -7.90
CA GLU A 200 3.64 2.10 -8.02
C GLU A 200 2.66 2.51 -6.91
N LEU A 201 1.66 1.68 -6.62
CA LEU A 201 0.69 1.89 -5.53
C LEU A 201 1.37 1.90 -4.16
N ALA A 202 2.26 0.95 -3.91
CA ALA A 202 3.02 0.83 -2.67
C ALA A 202 3.79 2.12 -2.34
N LYS A 203 4.45 2.72 -3.35
CA LYS A 203 5.16 4.01 -3.19
C LYS A 203 4.20 5.15 -2.85
N LEU A 204 3.03 5.20 -3.49
CA LEU A 204 2.03 6.23 -3.23
C LEU A 204 1.43 6.08 -1.83
N ALA A 205 1.09 4.86 -1.39
CA ALA A 205 0.58 4.57 -0.06
C ALA A 205 1.62 4.89 1.03
N SER A 206 2.90 4.50 0.84
CA SER A 206 4.01 4.87 1.73
C SER A 206 4.13 6.39 1.87
N ASN A 207 4.06 7.13 0.76
CA ASN A 207 4.10 8.59 0.80
C ASN A 207 2.92 9.20 1.58
N CYS A 208 1.71 8.61 1.51
CA CYS A 208 0.57 9.06 2.33
C CYS A 208 0.85 8.92 3.82
N LEU A 209 1.38 7.77 4.26
CA LEU A 209 1.75 7.52 5.65
C LEU A 209 2.81 8.52 6.13
N ALA A 210 3.87 8.73 5.36
CA ALA A 210 4.93 9.68 5.69
C ALA A 210 4.41 11.14 5.78
N ILE A 211 3.51 11.55 4.88
CA ILE A 211 2.87 12.88 4.95
C ILE A 211 1.97 12.97 6.18
N ALA A 212 1.16 11.95 6.49
CA ALA A 212 0.30 11.91 7.66
C ALA A 212 1.10 12.07 8.96
N GLN A 213 2.23 11.38 9.08
CA GLN A 213 3.18 11.55 10.19
C GLN A 213 3.73 12.97 10.26
N ALA A 214 4.19 13.51 9.12
CA ALA A 214 4.79 14.84 9.04
C ALA A 214 3.84 15.98 9.43
N VAL A 215 2.52 15.76 9.27
CA VAL A 215 1.48 16.74 9.63
C VAL A 215 0.76 16.43 10.95
N GLY A 216 1.23 15.41 11.70
CA GLY A 216 0.70 15.04 13.02
C GLY A 216 -0.65 14.32 12.98
N LEU A 217 -1.00 13.70 11.85
CA LEU A 217 -2.23 12.93 11.61
C LEU A 217 -1.99 11.41 11.58
N HIS A 218 -0.83 10.95 12.07
CA HIS A 218 -0.51 9.55 12.27
C HIS A 218 0.29 9.43 13.57
N PRO A 219 -0.03 8.47 14.47
CA PRO A 219 0.84 8.20 15.60
C PRO A 219 2.19 7.70 15.07
N GLY A 220 3.27 8.42 15.39
CA GLY A 220 4.61 7.97 15.03
C GLY A 220 4.88 6.57 15.59
N GLN A 221 5.63 5.75 14.87
CA GLN A 221 6.19 4.55 15.46
C GLN A 221 7.20 5.00 16.53
N SER A 222 6.86 4.75 17.79
CA SER A 222 7.71 5.02 18.95
C SER A 222 8.77 3.93 19.10
#